data_4f8a544c09c819740eeb6c053ed284e7
#
_entry.id   4f8a544c09c819740eeb6c053ed284e7
#
_cell.length_a   1.000
_cell.length_b   1.000
_cell.length_c   1.000
_cell.angle_alpha   90.00
_cell.angle_beta   90.00
_cell.angle_gamma   90.00
#
_symmetry.space_group_name_H-M   'P 1'
#
loop_
_entity.id
_entity.type
_entity.pdbx_description
1 polymer ?
#
loop_
_entity_poly.entity_id
_entity_poly.type
_entity_poly.pdbx_seq_one_letter_code
_entity_poly.pdbx_strand_id
1 'polypeptide(L)'
;AAFAGTVRTKLGTELDLLEKDVFKMCWTIDFPMYERDPESGNIKFSHNPFSMPQGGKDALDSEDPLDVLAYQYDIVCNGVELSSGAIRNHQADTMIKAFQIAGYSEQAVVEKFGGMLRAFQFGAPPHGGLAPGIDRIVMLIANEPNIREVTLFPMNQQAQDLLMSAPSEVTTRQLKELFLHVQPPSEDPKN
;
A
#
# COMPACT_ATOMS: atom_id res chain seq x y z
N ALA A 1 6.74 -15.94 5.87
CA ALA A 1 7.10 -15.49 4.51
C ALA A 1 8.31 -14.55 4.52
N ALA A 2 8.32 -13.44 5.27
CA ALA A 2 9.40 -12.44 5.27
C ALA A 2 10.81 -13.04 5.53
N PHE A 3 10.95 -13.85 6.58
CA PHE A 3 12.22 -14.53 6.90
C PHE A 3 12.72 -15.40 5.74
N ALA A 4 11.86 -16.22 5.14
CA ALA A 4 12.24 -17.06 4.00
C ALA A 4 12.68 -16.23 2.78
N GLY A 5 12.01 -15.11 2.52
CA GLY A 5 12.39 -14.17 1.48
C GLY A 5 13.79 -13.57 1.70
N THR A 6 14.07 -13.13 2.93
CA THR A 6 15.40 -12.61 3.30
C THR A 6 16.50 -13.65 3.14
N VAL A 7 16.25 -14.89 3.61
CA VAL A 7 17.22 -16.00 3.48
C VAL A 7 17.46 -16.34 2.01
N ARG A 8 16.41 -16.43 1.21
CA ARG A 8 16.52 -16.69 -0.24
C ARG A 8 17.42 -15.66 -0.93
N THR A 9 17.17 -14.37 -0.69
CA THR A 9 17.95 -13.30 -1.29
C THR A 9 19.41 -13.34 -0.84
N LYS A 10 19.66 -13.53 0.45
CA LYS A 10 21.01 -13.64 1.00
C LYS A 10 21.78 -14.81 0.39
N LEU A 11 21.20 -16.00 0.39
CA LEU A 11 21.84 -17.19 -0.19
C LEU A 11 22.06 -17.04 -1.70
N GLY A 12 21.10 -16.46 -2.43
CA GLY A 12 21.26 -16.18 -3.86
C GLY A 12 22.46 -15.29 -4.14
N THR A 13 22.68 -14.27 -3.32
CA THR A 13 23.84 -13.38 -3.44
C THR A 13 25.15 -14.04 -3.03
N GLU A 14 25.19 -14.67 -1.85
CA GLU A 14 26.43 -15.29 -1.31
C GLU A 14 26.94 -16.46 -2.14
N LEU A 15 26.04 -17.18 -2.79
CA LEU A 15 26.37 -18.33 -3.65
C LEU A 15 26.51 -17.98 -5.13
N ASP A 16 26.45 -16.68 -5.49
CA ASP A 16 26.48 -16.16 -6.87
C ASP A 16 25.49 -16.86 -7.81
N LEU A 17 24.26 -17.09 -7.32
CA LEU A 17 23.18 -17.74 -8.06
C LEU A 17 22.29 -16.75 -8.82
N LEU A 18 22.50 -15.45 -8.63
CA LEU A 18 21.73 -14.42 -9.32
C LEU A 18 22.22 -14.25 -10.74
N GLU A 19 21.31 -14.41 -11.69
CA GLU A 19 21.61 -14.13 -13.10
C GLU A 19 21.83 -12.62 -13.28
N LYS A 20 22.84 -12.26 -14.07
CA LYS A 20 23.20 -10.85 -14.39
C LYS A 20 22.73 -10.49 -15.79
N ASP A 21 22.50 -9.22 -16.05
CA ASP A 21 22.14 -8.66 -17.35
C ASP A 21 20.88 -9.27 -17.97
N VAL A 22 19.93 -9.66 -17.14
CA VAL A 22 18.64 -10.22 -17.55
C VAL A 22 17.49 -9.55 -16.79
N PHE A 23 16.31 -9.49 -17.40
CA PHE A 23 15.06 -9.07 -16.76
C PHE A 23 14.19 -10.30 -16.54
N LYS A 24 14.06 -10.72 -15.29
CA LYS A 24 13.21 -11.85 -14.89
C LYS A 24 11.96 -11.30 -14.19
N MET A 25 10.81 -11.50 -14.81
CA MET A 25 9.53 -11.03 -14.30
C MET A 25 8.73 -12.16 -13.68
N CYS A 26 8.00 -11.85 -12.62
CA CYS A 26 7.00 -12.73 -12.03
C CYS A 26 5.81 -11.93 -11.50
N TRP A 27 4.67 -12.61 -11.38
CA TRP A 27 3.50 -12.08 -10.67
C TRP A 27 3.49 -12.57 -9.23
N THR A 28 3.20 -11.68 -8.31
CA THR A 28 2.74 -12.02 -6.97
C THR A 28 1.23 -11.85 -6.95
N ILE A 29 0.50 -12.87 -6.56
CA ILE A 29 -0.97 -12.91 -6.57
C ILE A 29 -1.49 -13.45 -5.24
N ASP A 30 -2.80 -13.47 -5.06
CA ASP A 30 -3.48 -14.07 -3.90
C ASP A 30 -3.05 -13.45 -2.58
N PHE A 31 -3.07 -12.11 -2.54
CA PHE A 31 -2.80 -11.39 -1.31
C PHE A 31 -3.91 -11.62 -0.28
N PRO A 32 -3.58 -11.77 1.01
CA PRO A 32 -4.60 -11.77 2.06
C PRO A 32 -5.31 -10.40 2.07
N MET A 33 -6.63 -10.43 2.21
CA MET A 33 -7.42 -9.20 2.30
C MET A 33 -7.25 -8.51 3.65
N TYR A 34 -7.11 -9.30 4.69
CA TYR A 34 -6.99 -8.83 6.07
C TYR A 34 -5.75 -9.39 6.75
N GLU A 35 -5.31 -8.71 7.76
CA GLU A 35 -4.28 -9.16 8.69
C GLU A 35 -4.64 -8.74 10.12
N ARG A 36 -4.00 -9.38 11.08
CA ARG A 36 -4.14 -8.99 12.49
C ARG A 36 -3.11 -7.91 12.80
N ASP A 37 -3.59 -6.78 13.28
CA ASP A 37 -2.72 -5.71 13.75
C ASP A 37 -1.90 -6.19 14.96
N PRO A 38 -0.57 -6.11 14.93
CA PRO A 38 0.28 -6.65 16.00
C PRO A 38 0.16 -5.90 17.33
N GLU A 39 -0.24 -4.63 17.31
CA GLU A 39 -0.34 -3.81 18.53
C GLU A 39 -1.72 -3.94 19.18
N SER A 40 -2.78 -3.77 18.40
CA SER A 40 -4.16 -3.78 18.91
C SER A 40 -4.81 -5.16 18.89
N GLY A 41 -4.28 -6.12 18.12
CA GLY A 41 -4.88 -7.43 17.88
C GLY A 41 -6.12 -7.41 16.99
N ASN A 42 -6.56 -6.24 16.54
CA ASN A 42 -7.73 -6.07 15.68
C ASN A 42 -7.46 -6.53 14.24
N ILE A 43 -8.53 -6.85 13.53
CA ILE A 43 -8.48 -7.11 12.09
C ILE A 43 -8.40 -5.78 11.36
N LYS A 44 -7.44 -5.67 10.44
CA LYS A 44 -7.28 -4.53 9.53
C LYS A 44 -7.05 -5.03 8.10
N PHE A 45 -7.23 -4.15 7.13
CA PHE A 45 -6.83 -4.47 5.75
C PHE A 45 -5.32 -4.65 5.66
N SER A 46 -4.89 -5.69 4.93
CA SER A 46 -3.48 -5.99 4.70
C SER A 46 -2.83 -4.96 3.77
N HIS A 47 -3.46 -4.70 2.60
CA HIS A 47 -2.95 -3.78 1.58
C HIS A 47 -4.04 -2.82 1.11
N ASN A 48 -4.70 -3.12 -0.02
CA ASN A 48 -5.67 -2.23 -0.64
C ASN A 48 -7.11 -2.58 -0.21
N PRO A 49 -7.78 -1.72 0.57
CA PRO A 49 -9.14 -1.99 1.07
C PRO A 49 -10.21 -1.99 -0.03
N PHE A 50 -9.89 -1.48 -1.22
CA PHE A 50 -10.82 -1.38 -2.35
C PHE A 50 -10.69 -2.53 -3.34
N SER A 51 -9.95 -3.57 -3.00
CA SER A 51 -9.85 -4.78 -3.81
C SER A 51 -11.09 -5.65 -3.67
N MET A 52 -11.44 -6.35 -4.73
CA MET A 52 -12.50 -7.35 -4.69
C MET A 52 -12.01 -8.58 -3.92
N PRO A 53 -12.74 -9.03 -2.88
CA PRO A 53 -12.45 -10.31 -2.25
C PRO A 53 -12.67 -11.46 -3.22
N GLN A 54 -11.83 -12.47 -3.19
CA GLN A 54 -12.05 -13.71 -3.91
C GLN A 54 -13.28 -14.40 -3.32
N GLY A 55 -14.18 -14.88 -4.17
CA GLY A 55 -15.49 -15.36 -3.73
C GLY A 55 -16.52 -14.27 -3.45
N GLY A 56 -16.17 -13.01 -3.59
CA GLY A 56 -17.09 -11.87 -3.44
C GLY A 56 -17.62 -11.71 -2.02
N LYS A 57 -18.89 -11.27 -1.91
CA LYS A 57 -19.54 -11.05 -0.62
C LYS A 57 -19.73 -12.36 0.16
N ASP A 58 -19.97 -13.47 -0.53
CA ASP A 58 -20.22 -14.77 0.13
C ASP A 58 -19.00 -15.23 0.95
N ALA A 59 -17.79 -15.00 0.46
CA ALA A 59 -16.58 -15.27 1.21
C ALA A 59 -16.49 -14.39 2.50
N LEU A 60 -16.87 -13.12 2.41
CA LEU A 60 -16.91 -12.21 3.57
C LEU A 60 -17.96 -12.62 4.63
N ASP A 61 -18.97 -13.36 4.25
CA ASP A 61 -20.03 -13.82 5.14
C ASP A 61 -19.76 -15.19 5.76
N SER A 62 -18.93 -16.02 5.13
CA SER A 62 -18.78 -17.45 5.45
C SER A 62 -17.40 -17.88 5.91
N GLU A 63 -16.34 -17.15 5.57
CA GLU A 63 -14.96 -17.51 5.88
C GLU A 63 -14.41 -16.75 7.11
N ASP A 64 -13.34 -17.31 7.74
CA ASP A 64 -12.56 -16.52 8.68
C ASP A 64 -11.95 -15.33 7.91
N PRO A 65 -12.10 -14.10 8.40
CA PRO A 65 -11.53 -12.94 7.71
C PRO A 65 -10.06 -13.06 7.35
N LEU A 66 -9.28 -13.80 8.14
CA LEU A 66 -7.84 -13.98 7.89
C LEU A 66 -7.54 -14.98 6.75
N ASP A 67 -8.53 -15.77 6.34
CA ASP A 67 -8.41 -16.71 5.23
C ASP A 67 -8.91 -16.10 3.90
N VAL A 68 -9.60 -14.94 3.95
CA VAL A 68 -10.10 -14.26 2.76
C VAL A 68 -8.95 -13.70 1.94
N LEU A 69 -8.84 -14.10 0.69
CA LEU A 69 -7.90 -13.55 -0.27
C LEU A 69 -8.55 -12.42 -1.09
N ALA A 70 -7.74 -11.50 -1.56
CA ALA A 70 -8.16 -10.43 -2.45
C ALA A 70 -7.56 -10.61 -3.86
N TYR A 71 -8.29 -10.16 -4.88
CA TYR A 71 -7.75 -10.05 -6.24
C TYR A 71 -6.78 -8.88 -6.35
N GLN A 72 -5.66 -8.99 -5.64
CA GLN A 72 -4.52 -8.09 -5.73
C GLN A 72 -3.36 -8.77 -6.42
N TYR A 73 -2.55 -8.00 -7.10
CA TYR A 73 -1.41 -8.52 -7.85
C TYR A 73 -0.32 -7.48 -7.99
N ASP A 74 0.93 -7.94 -7.92
CA ASP A 74 2.11 -7.13 -8.23
C ASP A 74 2.88 -7.78 -9.37
N ILE A 75 3.44 -6.95 -10.25
CA ILE A 75 4.48 -7.39 -11.17
C ILE A 75 5.84 -7.02 -10.60
N VAL A 76 6.70 -8.02 -10.49
CA VAL A 76 8.04 -7.92 -9.90
C VAL A 76 9.07 -8.26 -10.97
N CYS A 77 10.14 -7.48 -11.05
CA CYS A 77 11.29 -7.78 -11.90
C CYS A 77 12.57 -7.77 -11.07
N ASN A 78 13.34 -8.86 -11.12
CA ASN A 78 14.60 -9.01 -10.39
C ASN A 78 14.49 -8.69 -8.88
N GLY A 79 13.35 -9.02 -8.26
CA GLY A 79 13.07 -8.73 -6.85
C GLY A 79 12.57 -7.30 -6.56
N VAL A 80 12.43 -6.45 -7.58
CA VAL A 80 11.87 -5.10 -7.47
C VAL A 80 10.42 -5.12 -7.91
N GLU A 81 9.50 -4.70 -7.04
CA GLU A 81 8.10 -4.46 -7.40
C GLU A 81 8.02 -3.29 -8.39
N LEU A 82 7.60 -3.58 -9.62
CA LEU A 82 7.45 -2.57 -10.67
C LEU A 82 6.09 -1.89 -10.64
N SER A 83 5.07 -2.64 -10.28
CA SER A 83 3.70 -2.16 -10.27
C SER A 83 2.85 -2.99 -9.34
N SER A 84 1.95 -2.35 -8.63
CA SER A 84 0.90 -2.97 -7.83
C SER A 84 -0.46 -2.67 -8.42
N GLY A 85 -1.40 -3.60 -8.29
CA GLY A 85 -2.73 -3.46 -8.83
C GLY A 85 -3.77 -4.33 -8.14
N ALA A 86 -5.01 -4.16 -8.56
CA ALA A 86 -6.12 -4.99 -8.07
C ALA A 86 -7.28 -5.02 -9.07
N ILE A 87 -8.06 -6.09 -9.04
CA ILE A 87 -9.45 -6.03 -9.46
C ILE A 87 -10.21 -5.32 -8.36
N ARG A 88 -10.91 -4.25 -8.71
CA ARG A 88 -11.55 -3.35 -7.74
C ARG A 88 -12.91 -3.88 -7.31
N ASN A 89 -13.21 -3.69 -6.05
CA ASN A 89 -14.57 -3.85 -5.57
C ASN A 89 -15.43 -2.73 -6.17
N HIS A 90 -16.44 -3.12 -6.93
CA HIS A 90 -17.39 -2.22 -7.60
C HIS A 90 -18.81 -2.37 -7.07
N GLN A 91 -18.98 -3.14 -5.98
CA GLN A 91 -20.26 -3.42 -5.33
C GLN A 91 -20.34 -2.71 -3.98
N ALA A 92 -21.34 -1.86 -3.80
CA ALA A 92 -21.47 -1.04 -2.59
C ALA A 92 -21.66 -1.87 -1.32
N ASP A 93 -22.49 -2.91 -1.37
CA ASP A 93 -22.77 -3.80 -0.24
C ASP A 93 -21.55 -4.65 0.16
N THR A 94 -20.82 -5.16 -0.81
CA THR A 94 -19.55 -5.89 -0.58
C THR A 94 -18.52 -4.96 0.04
N MET A 95 -18.44 -3.70 -0.39
CA MET A 95 -17.52 -2.71 0.18
C MET A 95 -17.89 -2.41 1.65
N ILE A 96 -19.16 -2.14 1.93
CA ILE A 96 -19.61 -1.88 3.31
C ILE A 96 -19.28 -3.05 4.21
N LYS A 97 -19.60 -4.28 3.78
CA LYS A 97 -19.28 -5.50 4.53
C LYS A 97 -17.77 -5.65 4.80
N ALA A 98 -16.95 -5.44 3.78
CA ALA A 98 -15.49 -5.54 3.91
C ALA A 98 -14.95 -4.56 4.96
N PHE A 99 -15.44 -3.32 4.96
CA PHE A 99 -15.03 -2.32 5.95
C PHE A 99 -15.57 -2.61 7.36
N GLN A 100 -16.76 -3.20 7.47
CA GLN A 100 -17.31 -3.62 8.77
C GLN A 100 -16.44 -4.68 9.44
N ILE A 101 -15.91 -5.64 8.69
CA ILE A 101 -14.95 -6.64 9.19
C ILE A 101 -13.68 -5.98 9.75
N ALA A 102 -13.22 -4.91 9.11
CA ALA A 102 -12.09 -4.11 9.58
C ALA A 102 -12.45 -3.11 10.70
N GLY A 103 -13.65 -3.20 11.28
CA GLY A 103 -14.08 -2.41 12.44
C GLY A 103 -14.70 -1.04 12.12
N TYR A 104 -14.98 -0.72 10.87
CA TYR A 104 -15.66 0.52 10.51
C TYR A 104 -17.19 0.37 10.59
N SER A 105 -17.87 1.35 11.14
CA SER A 105 -19.34 1.42 11.01
C SER A 105 -19.74 1.78 9.59
N GLU A 106 -20.93 1.37 9.16
CA GLU A 106 -21.48 1.75 7.86
C GLU A 106 -21.53 3.27 7.70
N GLN A 107 -21.93 3.99 8.74
CA GLN A 107 -21.97 5.45 8.73
C GLN A 107 -20.58 6.03 8.45
N ALA A 108 -19.52 5.54 9.07
CA ALA A 108 -18.16 6.01 8.84
C ALA A 108 -17.70 5.74 7.40
N VAL A 109 -18.12 4.62 6.81
CA VAL A 109 -17.82 4.29 5.41
C VAL A 109 -18.57 5.26 4.47
N VAL A 110 -19.83 5.54 4.74
CA VAL A 110 -20.64 6.48 3.95
C VAL A 110 -20.08 7.90 4.06
N GLU A 111 -19.68 8.34 5.24
CA GLU A 111 -19.08 9.67 5.45
C GLU A 111 -17.77 9.83 4.67
N LYS A 112 -16.92 8.82 4.68
CA LYS A 112 -15.61 8.85 4.02
C LYS A 112 -15.67 8.62 2.51
N PHE A 113 -16.53 7.71 2.06
CA PHE A 113 -16.54 7.19 0.69
C PHE A 113 -17.92 7.31 0.00
N GLY A 114 -18.81 8.15 0.53
CA GLY A 114 -20.19 8.25 0.05
C GLY A 114 -20.31 8.59 -1.43
N GLY A 115 -19.41 9.40 -1.99
CA GLY A 115 -19.38 9.69 -3.43
C GLY A 115 -19.18 8.43 -4.27
N MET A 116 -18.22 7.58 -3.89
CA MET A 116 -17.93 6.32 -4.57
C MET A 116 -19.05 5.30 -4.40
N LEU A 117 -19.58 5.15 -3.17
CA LEU A 117 -20.73 4.27 -2.91
C LEU A 117 -21.95 4.64 -3.73
N ARG A 118 -22.27 5.94 -3.84
CA ARG A 118 -23.36 6.41 -4.71
C ARG A 118 -23.10 6.09 -6.18
N ALA A 119 -21.86 6.28 -6.66
CA ALA A 119 -21.52 5.91 -8.03
C ALA A 119 -21.72 4.42 -8.31
N PHE A 120 -21.40 3.54 -7.37
CA PHE A 120 -21.60 2.10 -7.51
C PHE A 120 -23.10 1.73 -7.64
N GLN A 121 -23.99 2.48 -7.01
CA GLN A 121 -25.44 2.27 -7.13
C GLN A 121 -25.98 2.47 -8.55
N PHE A 122 -25.25 3.20 -9.41
CA PHE A 122 -25.60 3.39 -10.81
C PHE A 122 -25.03 2.29 -11.73
N GLY A 123 -24.46 1.23 -11.17
CA GLY A 123 -23.99 0.06 -11.91
C GLY A 123 -22.56 0.22 -12.44
N ALA A 124 -21.61 0.48 -11.55
CA ALA A 124 -20.20 0.48 -11.93
C ALA A 124 -19.80 -0.88 -12.53
N PRO A 125 -19.12 -0.91 -13.70
CA PRO A 125 -18.69 -2.16 -14.29
C PRO A 125 -17.55 -2.80 -13.49
N PRO A 126 -17.37 -4.12 -13.58
CA PRO A 126 -16.13 -4.75 -13.12
C PRO A 126 -14.92 -4.05 -13.74
N HIS A 127 -13.96 -3.66 -12.93
CA HIS A 127 -12.78 -2.95 -13.39
C HIS A 127 -11.58 -3.29 -12.52
N GLY A 128 -10.41 -3.04 -13.05
CA GLY A 128 -9.14 -3.21 -12.38
C GLY A 128 -8.06 -2.40 -13.07
N GLY A 129 -6.88 -2.43 -12.52
CA GLY A 129 -5.74 -1.73 -13.09
C GLY A 129 -4.51 -1.90 -12.23
N LEU A 130 -3.43 -1.31 -12.68
CA LEU A 130 -2.15 -1.29 -11.98
C LEU A 130 -1.47 0.06 -12.17
N ALA A 131 -0.56 0.39 -11.26
CA ALA A 131 0.17 1.65 -11.24
C ALA A 131 1.67 1.38 -11.38
N PRO A 132 2.24 1.46 -12.61
CA PRO A 132 3.67 1.26 -12.84
C PRO A 132 4.51 2.35 -12.18
N GLY A 133 5.52 1.95 -11.41
CA GLY A 133 6.53 2.83 -10.84
C GLY A 133 7.60 3.18 -11.89
N ILE A 134 7.46 4.29 -12.58
CA ILE A 134 8.37 4.67 -13.66
C ILE A 134 9.81 4.78 -13.17
N ASP A 135 10.05 5.39 -12.01
CA ASP A 135 11.40 5.50 -11.44
C ASP A 135 12.04 4.13 -11.18
N ARG A 136 11.26 3.14 -10.72
CA ARG A 136 11.76 1.77 -10.54
C ARG A 136 12.10 1.09 -11.85
N ILE A 137 11.32 1.32 -12.89
CA ILE A 137 11.59 0.81 -14.24
C ILE A 137 12.88 1.44 -14.79
N VAL A 138 13.03 2.76 -14.67
CA VAL A 138 14.24 3.48 -15.09
C VAL A 138 15.46 2.99 -14.31
N MET A 139 15.34 2.80 -13.00
CA MET A 139 16.41 2.26 -12.15
C MET A 139 16.90 0.90 -12.66
N LEU A 140 15.99 -0.01 -13.01
CA LEU A 140 16.36 -1.32 -13.55
C LEU A 140 17.02 -1.23 -14.92
N ILE A 141 16.50 -0.39 -15.82
CA ILE A 141 17.07 -0.20 -17.16
C ILE A 141 18.48 0.43 -17.07
N ALA A 142 18.66 1.39 -16.15
CA ALA A 142 19.94 2.04 -15.92
C ALA A 142 20.92 1.16 -15.14
N ASN A 143 20.48 -0.02 -14.66
CA ASN A 143 21.27 -0.92 -13.79
C ASN A 143 21.77 -0.21 -12.53
N GLU A 144 20.95 0.66 -11.95
CA GLU A 144 21.28 1.38 -10.72
C GLU A 144 20.74 0.63 -9.49
N PRO A 145 21.50 0.57 -8.39
CA PRO A 145 21.09 -0.18 -7.19
C PRO A 145 20.07 0.59 -6.33
N ASN A 146 19.89 1.88 -6.55
CA ASN A 146 19.08 2.74 -5.71
C ASN A 146 18.25 3.72 -6.56
N ILE A 147 16.98 3.85 -6.24
CA ILE A 147 16.04 4.77 -6.92
C ILE A 147 16.48 6.24 -6.85
N ARG A 148 17.29 6.62 -5.85
CA ARG A 148 17.82 7.98 -5.73
C ARG A 148 18.77 8.35 -6.86
N GLU A 149 19.39 7.37 -7.51
CA GLU A 149 20.32 7.59 -8.63
C GLU A 149 19.59 8.00 -9.92
N VAL A 150 18.29 7.73 -10.01
CA VAL A 150 17.45 8.05 -11.18
C VAL A 150 16.44 9.17 -10.91
N THR A 151 16.32 9.62 -9.66
CA THR A 151 15.46 10.74 -9.27
C THR A 151 16.25 12.04 -9.32
N LEU A 152 15.76 13.03 -10.09
CA LEU A 152 16.49 14.28 -10.35
C LEU A 152 16.79 15.08 -9.07
N PHE A 153 15.83 15.13 -8.13
CA PHE A 153 15.96 15.82 -6.84
C PHE A 153 15.55 14.87 -5.71
N PRO A 154 16.41 13.89 -5.35
CA PRO A 154 16.06 12.90 -4.35
C PRO A 154 16.08 13.49 -2.95
N MET A 155 15.13 13.10 -2.10
CA MET A 155 15.20 13.33 -0.67
C MET A 155 16.25 12.42 -0.01
N ASN A 156 16.86 12.91 1.05
CA ASN A 156 17.72 12.09 1.90
C ASN A 156 16.90 11.13 2.80
N GLN A 157 17.60 10.32 3.62
CA GLN A 157 16.95 9.37 4.53
C GLN A 157 16.10 10.02 5.63
N GLN A 158 16.33 11.31 5.91
CA GLN A 158 15.56 12.11 6.86
C GLN A 158 14.38 12.83 6.19
N ALA A 159 14.03 12.45 4.96
CA ALA A 159 12.99 13.11 4.15
C ALA A 159 13.22 14.61 3.94
N GLN A 160 14.50 15.01 3.78
CA GLN A 160 14.89 16.38 3.49
C GLN A 160 15.28 16.52 2.03
N ASP A 161 14.78 17.56 1.38
CA ASP A 161 15.28 18.06 0.10
C ASP A 161 16.37 19.10 0.37
N LEU A 162 17.62 18.72 0.18
CA LEU A 162 18.75 19.58 0.47
C LEU A 162 18.91 20.73 -0.55
N LEU A 163 18.36 20.57 -1.75
CA LEU A 163 18.40 21.61 -2.77
C LEU A 163 17.42 22.75 -2.45
N MET A 164 16.20 22.38 -2.04
CA MET A 164 15.14 23.33 -1.73
C MET A 164 15.12 23.72 -0.25
N SER A 165 16.01 23.16 0.58
CA SER A 165 16.01 23.32 2.02
C SER A 165 14.65 23.01 2.66
N ALA A 166 14.04 21.91 2.23
CA ALA A 166 12.74 21.46 2.73
C ALA A 166 12.91 20.18 3.60
N PRO A 167 12.06 19.95 4.62
CA PRO A 167 11.00 20.86 5.09
C PRO A 167 11.55 22.10 5.78
N SER A 168 10.78 23.19 5.75
CA SER A 168 11.10 24.44 6.45
C SER A 168 10.02 24.75 7.50
N GLU A 169 10.37 25.55 8.46
CA GLU A 169 9.44 26.00 9.50
C GLU A 169 8.30 26.83 8.91
N VAL A 170 7.09 26.63 9.43
CA VAL A 170 5.93 27.43 9.09
C VAL A 170 5.83 28.63 10.05
N THR A 171 5.38 29.78 9.55
CA THR A 171 5.21 30.97 10.37
C THR A 171 3.96 30.86 11.25
N THR A 172 3.97 31.53 12.39
CA THR A 172 2.81 31.66 13.28
C THR A 172 1.58 32.22 12.55
N ARG A 173 1.79 33.09 11.55
CA ARG A 173 0.72 33.65 10.74
C ARG A 173 0.04 32.56 9.89
N GLN A 174 0.80 31.71 9.21
CA GLN A 174 0.27 30.58 8.42
C GLN A 174 -0.54 29.62 9.30
N LEU A 175 -0.04 29.29 10.51
CA LEU A 175 -0.79 28.43 11.44
C LEU A 175 -2.12 29.07 11.85
N LYS A 176 -2.12 30.37 12.18
CA LYS A 176 -3.34 31.11 12.56
C LYS A 176 -4.36 31.18 11.43
N GLU A 177 -3.94 31.40 10.19
CA GLU A 177 -4.80 31.44 9.01
C GLU A 177 -5.51 30.11 8.77
N LEU A 178 -4.89 28.98 9.19
CA LEU A 178 -5.44 27.62 9.08
C LEU A 178 -6.13 27.16 10.38
N PHE A 179 -6.22 27.98 11.40
CA PHE A 179 -6.74 27.62 12.73
C PHE A 179 -6.00 26.41 13.36
N LEU A 180 -4.71 26.27 13.09
CA LEU A 180 -3.86 25.19 13.61
C LEU A 180 -3.13 25.62 14.88
N HIS A 181 -3.07 24.71 15.84
CA HIS A 181 -2.28 24.82 17.05
C HIS A 181 -1.23 23.70 17.08
N VAL A 182 0.05 24.03 17.13
CA VAL A 182 1.12 23.07 17.36
C VAL A 182 1.23 22.81 18.85
N GLN A 183 1.00 21.57 19.26
CA GLN A 183 1.32 21.11 20.60
C GLN A 183 2.73 20.50 20.59
N PRO A 184 3.66 21.00 21.41
CA PRO A 184 4.95 20.34 21.55
C PRO A 184 4.74 18.91 22.08
N PRO A 185 5.65 17.98 21.76
CA PRO A 185 5.61 16.63 22.34
C PRO A 185 5.52 16.75 23.87
N SER A 186 4.65 15.95 24.50
CA SER A 186 4.61 15.88 25.96
C SER A 186 5.98 15.43 26.47
N GLU A 187 6.54 16.13 27.44
CA GLU A 187 7.78 15.75 28.14
C GLU A 187 7.59 14.50 29.01
N ASP A 188 6.83 13.53 28.58
CA ASP A 188 6.64 12.29 29.35
C ASP A 188 7.70 11.27 28.89
N PRO A 189 8.76 11.03 29.71
CA PRO A 189 9.89 10.18 29.32
C PRO A 189 9.56 8.71 29.60
N LYS A 190 8.39 8.24 29.15
CA LYS A 190 8.01 6.83 29.25
C LYS A 190 7.37 6.37 27.94
N ASN A 191 8.26 6.02 27.01
CA ASN A 191 8.16 4.78 26.20
C ASN A 191 9.49 4.51 25.53
#